data_4023267fac9d03d7ca23b82b206c108b
#
_entry.id   4023267fac9d03d7ca23b82b206c108b
#
_cell.length_a   1.000
_cell.length_b   1.000
_cell.length_c   1.000
_cell.angle_alpha   90.00
_cell.angle_beta   90.00
_cell.angle_gamma   90.00
#
_symmetry.space_group_name_H-M   'P 1'
#
loop_
_entity.id
_entity.type
_entity.pdbx_description
1 polymer ?
#
loop_
_entity_poly.entity_id
_entity_poly.type
_entity_poly.pdbx_seq_one_letter_code
_entity_poly.pdbx_strand_id
1 'polypeptide(L)'
;FQRGIDTHAHIPDYQALDAYVAAGGYATLKSLRENGHWEDVQAKIKDSGLRGLGGAGFPSGTKWGFVRANAGPRYLAVNGDEGEPGTFKDRYYLERVPHVFLEGMLIAAWAVEADKKIK
;
A
#
# COMPACT_ATOMS: atom_id res chain seq x y z
N PHE A 1 2.58 4.42 25.52
CA PHE A 1 2.43 2.95 25.53
C PHE A 1 1.13 2.57 26.25
N GLN A 2 0.29 1.85 25.58
CA GLN A 2 -1.04 1.47 26.09
C GLN A 2 -1.04 -0.01 26.45
N ARG A 3 -0.94 -0.30 27.73
CA ARG A 3 -1.01 -1.68 28.21
C ARG A 3 -2.40 -2.24 28.05
N GLY A 4 -2.49 -3.49 27.59
CA GLY A 4 -3.74 -4.22 27.48
C GLY A 4 -4.59 -3.83 26.28
N ILE A 5 -4.13 -2.91 25.43
CA ILE A 5 -4.80 -2.57 24.18
C ILE A 5 -4.04 -3.17 23.01
N ASP A 6 -4.69 -4.09 22.33
CA ASP A 6 -4.14 -4.65 21.08
C ASP A 6 -4.58 -3.75 19.91
N THR A 7 -3.67 -2.90 19.50
CA THR A 7 -3.91 -1.98 18.37
C THR A 7 -3.98 -2.70 17.03
N HIS A 8 -3.64 -3.99 16.99
CA HIS A 8 -3.67 -4.81 15.80
C HIS A 8 -4.78 -5.87 15.81
N ALA A 9 -5.73 -5.77 16.76
CA ALA A 9 -6.82 -6.75 16.90
C ALA A 9 -7.68 -6.87 15.63
N HIS A 10 -7.74 -5.81 14.82
CA HIS A 10 -8.48 -5.82 13.56
C HIS A 10 -7.75 -6.52 12.41
N ILE A 11 -6.48 -6.87 12.59
CA ILE A 11 -5.69 -7.53 11.55
C ILE A 11 -5.96 -9.02 11.61
N PRO A 12 -6.49 -9.62 10.54
CA PRO A 12 -6.82 -11.04 10.55
C PRO A 12 -5.57 -11.92 10.61
N ASP A 13 -5.78 -13.20 10.92
CA ASP A 13 -4.74 -14.20 10.80
C ASP A 13 -4.26 -14.33 9.36
N TYR A 14 -3.07 -14.88 9.19
CA TYR A 14 -2.48 -15.09 7.89
C TYR A 14 -3.42 -15.88 6.97
N GLN A 15 -3.55 -15.39 5.75
CA GLN A 15 -4.25 -16.08 4.68
C GLN A 15 -3.28 -16.36 3.54
N ALA A 16 -3.22 -17.60 3.08
CA ALA A 16 -2.49 -17.96 1.87
C ALA A 16 -3.19 -17.36 0.65
N LEU A 17 -2.51 -17.37 -0.49
CA LEU A 17 -3.01 -16.77 -1.72
C LEU A 17 -4.42 -17.23 -2.09
N ASP A 18 -4.66 -18.55 -2.05
CA ASP A 18 -5.97 -19.09 -2.45
C ASP A 18 -7.09 -18.60 -1.54
N ALA A 19 -6.86 -18.56 -0.23
CA ALA A 19 -7.84 -18.06 0.73
C ALA A 19 -8.08 -16.56 0.55
N TYR A 20 -7.04 -15.80 0.30
CA TYR A 20 -7.14 -14.36 0.06
C TYR A 20 -7.95 -14.07 -1.20
N VAL A 21 -7.68 -14.76 -2.28
CA VAL A 21 -8.43 -14.61 -3.54
C VAL A 21 -9.88 -15.01 -3.36
N ALA A 22 -10.15 -16.12 -2.66
CA ALA A 22 -11.52 -16.59 -2.40
C ALA A 22 -12.33 -15.58 -1.58
N ALA A 23 -11.67 -14.82 -0.72
CA ALA A 23 -12.32 -13.77 0.08
C ALA A 23 -12.46 -12.43 -0.67
N GLY A 24 -12.12 -12.36 -1.95
CA GLY A 24 -12.23 -11.16 -2.77
C GLY A 24 -10.91 -10.42 -2.95
N GLY A 25 -9.80 -10.96 -2.46
CA GLY A 25 -8.48 -10.37 -2.63
C GLY A 25 -8.06 -10.28 -4.10
N TYR A 26 -7.29 -9.27 -4.43
CA TYR A 26 -6.85 -8.92 -5.79
C TYR A 26 -7.97 -8.56 -6.78
N ALA A 27 -9.24 -8.62 -6.37
CA ALA A 27 -10.35 -8.24 -7.24
C ALA A 27 -10.29 -6.77 -7.63
N THR A 28 -9.93 -5.90 -6.70
CA THR A 28 -9.78 -4.46 -6.96
C THR A 28 -8.65 -4.21 -7.97
N LEU A 29 -7.49 -4.85 -7.78
CA LEU A 29 -6.37 -4.71 -8.71
C LEU A 29 -6.77 -5.17 -10.12
N LYS A 30 -7.43 -6.32 -10.23
CA LYS A 30 -7.87 -6.86 -11.51
C LYS A 30 -8.85 -5.91 -12.20
N SER A 31 -9.83 -5.40 -11.47
CA SER A 31 -10.80 -4.44 -11.99
C SER A 31 -10.14 -3.16 -12.48
N LEU A 32 -9.18 -2.63 -11.74
CA LEU A 32 -8.45 -1.43 -12.12
C LEU A 32 -7.62 -1.64 -13.38
N ARG A 33 -6.97 -2.79 -13.51
CA ARG A 33 -6.17 -3.11 -14.70
C ARG A 33 -7.02 -3.27 -15.95
N GLU A 34 -8.24 -3.76 -15.82
CA GLU A 34 -9.14 -4.00 -16.95
C GLU A 34 -9.86 -2.73 -17.39
N ASN A 35 -10.39 -1.97 -16.45
CA ASN A 35 -11.29 -0.85 -16.75
C ASN A 35 -11.05 0.41 -15.90
N GLY A 36 -10.05 0.42 -15.04
CA GLY A 36 -9.85 1.51 -14.10
C GLY A 36 -9.16 2.73 -14.71
N HIS A 37 -9.37 3.86 -14.06
CA HIS A 37 -8.70 5.12 -14.33
C HIS A 37 -7.88 5.51 -13.11
N TRP A 38 -6.60 5.81 -13.32
CA TRP A 38 -5.70 6.15 -12.22
C TRP A 38 -6.17 7.40 -11.46
N GLU A 39 -6.86 8.30 -12.14
CA GLU A 39 -7.39 9.53 -11.53
C GLU A 39 -8.39 9.22 -10.42
N ASP A 40 -9.19 8.18 -10.58
CA ASP A 40 -10.15 7.77 -9.56
C ASP A 40 -9.45 7.23 -8.31
N VAL A 41 -8.38 6.47 -8.50
CA VAL A 41 -7.59 5.95 -7.39
C VAL A 41 -6.89 7.09 -6.66
N GLN A 42 -6.29 8.01 -7.39
CA GLN A 42 -5.65 9.19 -6.80
C GLN A 42 -6.66 10.00 -5.98
N ALA A 43 -7.85 10.23 -6.53
CA ALA A 43 -8.89 10.98 -5.84
C ALA A 43 -9.31 10.29 -4.55
N LYS A 44 -9.48 8.98 -4.56
CA LYS A 44 -9.82 8.21 -3.36
C LYS A 44 -8.74 8.29 -2.29
N ILE A 45 -7.49 8.17 -2.67
CA ILE A 45 -6.37 8.28 -1.72
C ILE A 45 -6.32 9.70 -1.14
N LYS A 46 -6.49 10.71 -1.98
CA LYS A 46 -6.53 12.11 -1.54
C LYS A 46 -7.69 12.37 -0.57
N ASP A 47 -8.88 11.90 -0.92
CA ASP A 47 -10.08 12.10 -0.11
C ASP A 47 -10.03 11.31 1.20
N SER A 48 -9.28 10.22 1.25
CA SER A 48 -9.10 9.43 2.47
C SER A 48 -8.30 10.17 3.54
N GLY A 49 -7.60 11.22 3.16
CA GLY A 49 -6.73 11.97 4.08
C GLY A 49 -5.42 11.27 4.39
N LEU A 50 -5.06 10.20 3.68
CA LEU A 50 -3.81 9.47 3.91
C LEU A 50 -2.61 10.40 3.69
N ARG A 51 -1.72 10.42 4.66
CA ARG A 51 -0.53 11.27 4.67
C ARG A 51 0.71 10.44 4.95
N GLY A 52 1.87 10.96 4.53
CA GLY A 52 3.15 10.39 4.94
C GLY A 52 3.33 10.47 6.45
N LEU A 53 4.02 9.50 7.02
CA LEU A 53 4.29 9.42 8.46
C LEU A 53 5.74 9.78 8.81
N GLY A 54 6.48 10.33 7.87
CA GLY A 54 7.89 10.70 8.05
C GLY A 54 8.11 12.09 8.62
N GLY A 55 7.10 12.68 9.26
CA GLY A 55 7.20 14.00 9.88
C GLY A 55 6.56 15.13 9.09
N ALA A 56 6.76 15.18 7.78
CA ALA A 56 6.19 16.24 6.95
C ALA A 56 4.68 16.11 6.74
N GLY A 57 4.14 14.90 6.86
CA GLY A 57 2.71 14.66 6.74
C GLY A 57 2.12 15.03 5.38
N PHE A 58 2.90 14.91 4.31
CA PHE A 58 2.45 15.32 2.98
C PHE A 58 1.33 14.39 2.49
N PRO A 59 0.26 14.93 1.88
CA PRO A 59 -0.86 14.11 1.39
C PRO A 59 -0.40 13.13 0.29
N SER A 60 -0.64 11.85 0.51
CA SER A 60 -0.17 10.79 -0.40
C SER A 60 -0.80 10.87 -1.78
N GLY A 61 -2.10 11.15 -1.87
CA GLY A 61 -2.78 11.27 -3.16
C GLY A 61 -2.23 12.42 -4.01
N THR A 62 -1.93 13.54 -3.37
CA THR A 62 -1.32 14.69 -4.07
C THR A 62 0.08 14.34 -4.57
N LYS A 63 0.85 13.63 -3.75
CA LYS A 63 2.19 13.17 -4.14
C LYS A 63 2.14 12.25 -5.34
N TRP A 64 1.20 11.33 -5.37
CA TRP A 64 1.02 10.42 -6.51
C TRP A 64 0.73 11.19 -7.81
N GLY A 65 -0.08 12.24 -7.72
CA GLY A 65 -0.36 13.10 -8.87
C GLY A 65 0.90 13.79 -9.39
N PHE A 66 1.74 14.29 -8.49
CA PHE A 66 3.01 14.92 -8.87
C PHE A 66 3.95 13.92 -9.53
N VAL A 67 4.06 12.72 -8.98
CA VAL A 67 4.89 11.66 -9.58
C VAL A 67 4.39 11.31 -10.97
N ARG A 68 3.08 11.15 -11.12
CA ARG A 68 2.46 10.78 -12.40
C ARG A 68 2.66 11.87 -13.47
N ALA A 69 2.69 13.13 -13.05
CA ALA A 69 2.86 14.26 -13.98
C ALA A 69 4.29 14.36 -14.53
N ASN A 70 5.26 13.76 -13.90
CA ASN A 70 6.64 13.77 -14.39
C ASN A 70 6.81 12.77 -15.52
N ALA A 71 7.66 13.11 -16.49
CA ALA A 71 8.04 12.19 -17.55
C ALA A 71 8.78 10.98 -16.95
N GLY A 72 8.54 9.80 -17.52
CA GLY A 72 9.23 8.59 -17.09
C GLY A 72 10.74 8.65 -17.37
N PRO A 73 11.47 7.64 -16.84
CA PRO A 73 10.94 6.48 -16.11
C PRO A 73 10.54 6.80 -14.67
N ARG A 74 9.53 6.09 -14.19
CA ARG A 74 9.05 6.19 -12.82
C ARG A 74 9.27 4.86 -12.10
N TYR A 75 9.67 4.93 -10.84
CA TYR A 75 10.01 3.75 -10.05
C TYR A 75 9.20 3.72 -8.76
N LEU A 76 8.86 2.53 -8.32
CA LEU A 76 8.26 2.29 -7.02
C LEU A 76 9.29 1.60 -6.13
N ALA A 77 9.65 2.26 -5.04
CA ALA A 77 10.51 1.68 -4.01
C ALA A 77 9.65 1.38 -2.78
N VAL A 78 9.76 0.17 -2.29
CA VAL A 78 9.05 -0.26 -1.09
C VAL A 78 10.05 -0.35 0.06
N ASN A 79 9.77 0.38 1.14
CA ASN A 79 10.64 0.39 2.30
C ASN A 79 10.03 -0.49 3.40
N GLY A 80 10.69 -1.60 3.68
CA GLY A 80 10.37 -2.49 4.79
C GLY A 80 11.52 -2.61 5.78
N ASP A 81 12.47 -1.68 5.73
CA ASP A 81 13.60 -1.67 6.66
C ASP A 81 13.12 -1.25 8.05
N GLU A 82 13.36 -2.10 9.02
CA GLU A 82 12.91 -1.91 10.39
C GLU A 82 14.09 -2.19 11.32
N GLY A 83 15.14 -1.40 11.14
CA GLY A 83 16.43 -1.60 11.82
C GLY A 83 16.50 -1.13 13.26
N GLU A 84 15.48 -0.44 13.77
CA GLU A 84 15.50 0.07 15.13
C GLU A 84 15.21 -1.04 16.15
N PRO A 85 15.98 -1.14 17.22
CA PRO A 85 15.77 -2.20 18.22
C PRO A 85 14.35 -2.16 18.82
N GLY A 86 13.73 -3.34 18.95
CA GLY A 86 12.41 -3.48 19.55
C GLY A 86 11.26 -3.16 18.63
N THR A 87 11.50 -2.80 17.37
CA THR A 87 10.46 -2.53 16.40
C THR A 87 10.14 -3.78 15.58
N PHE A 88 8.86 -4.07 15.39
CA PHE A 88 8.43 -5.24 14.62
C PHE A 88 7.07 -5.02 13.92
N LYS A 89 6.62 -3.77 13.77
CA LYS A 89 5.32 -3.50 13.15
C LYS A 89 5.28 -3.92 11.68
N ASP A 90 6.34 -3.65 10.93
CA ASP A 90 6.38 -4.02 9.51
C ASP A 90 6.45 -5.53 9.34
N ARG A 91 7.25 -6.19 10.17
CA ARG A 91 7.30 -7.65 10.22
C ARG A 91 5.93 -8.24 10.52
N TYR A 92 5.21 -7.66 11.49
CA TYR A 92 3.89 -8.13 11.88
C TYR A 92 2.92 -8.09 10.71
N TYR A 93 2.87 -6.96 9.99
CA TYR A 93 1.99 -6.82 8.83
C TYR A 93 2.38 -7.77 7.69
N LEU A 94 3.67 -7.91 7.42
CA LEU A 94 4.15 -8.82 6.37
C LEU A 94 3.83 -10.29 6.69
N GLU A 95 3.87 -10.67 7.95
CA GLU A 95 3.53 -12.04 8.36
C GLU A 95 2.02 -12.29 8.34
N ARG A 96 1.22 -11.29 8.70
CA ARG A 96 -0.24 -11.45 8.86
C ARG A 96 -1.02 -11.16 7.59
N VAL A 97 -0.68 -10.10 6.89
CA VAL A 97 -1.46 -9.63 5.72
C VAL A 97 -0.56 -9.33 4.52
N PRO A 98 0.30 -10.28 4.11
CA PRO A 98 1.23 -10.03 3.00
C PRO A 98 0.51 -9.72 1.69
N HIS A 99 -0.65 -10.33 1.43
CA HIS A 99 -1.37 -10.11 0.19
C HIS A 99 -2.06 -8.76 0.14
N VAL A 100 -2.55 -8.24 1.27
CA VAL A 100 -3.06 -6.85 1.33
C VAL A 100 -1.94 -5.87 1.00
N PHE A 101 -0.75 -6.09 1.56
CA PHE A 101 0.43 -5.29 1.27
C PHE A 101 0.81 -5.37 -0.21
N LEU A 102 0.89 -6.58 -0.76
CA LEU A 102 1.25 -6.79 -2.16
C LEU A 102 0.22 -6.18 -3.11
N GLU A 103 -1.06 -6.34 -2.83
CA GLU A 103 -2.10 -5.73 -3.65
C GLU A 103 -2.00 -4.21 -3.64
N GLY A 104 -1.81 -3.61 -2.47
CA GLY A 104 -1.62 -2.16 -2.34
C GLY A 104 -0.40 -1.67 -3.11
N MET A 105 0.71 -2.40 -3.05
CA MET A 105 1.91 -2.09 -3.80
C MET A 105 1.66 -2.12 -5.32
N LEU A 106 0.95 -3.12 -5.79
CA LEU A 106 0.65 -3.27 -7.21
C LEU A 106 -0.32 -2.19 -7.70
N ILE A 107 -1.32 -1.83 -6.89
CA ILE A 107 -2.24 -0.73 -7.19
C ILE A 107 -1.47 0.60 -7.27
N ALA A 108 -0.58 0.85 -6.32
CA ALA A 108 0.23 2.06 -6.32
C ALA A 108 1.12 2.14 -7.57
N ALA A 109 1.78 1.03 -7.91
CA ALA A 109 2.62 0.96 -9.11
C ALA A 109 1.82 1.24 -10.37
N TRP A 110 0.63 0.68 -10.46
CA TRP A 110 -0.26 0.93 -11.59
C TRP A 110 -0.71 2.39 -11.64
N ALA A 111 -1.12 2.95 -10.50
CA ALA A 111 -1.64 4.32 -10.43
C ALA A 111 -0.60 5.37 -10.82
N VAL A 112 0.65 5.20 -10.45
CA VAL A 112 1.74 6.12 -10.82
C VAL A 112 2.42 5.73 -12.13
N GLU A 113 1.98 4.65 -12.76
CA GLU A 113 2.57 4.11 -13.98
C GLU A 113 4.08 3.87 -13.83
N ALA A 114 4.42 3.11 -12.80
CA ALA A 114 5.81 2.78 -12.53
C ALA A 114 6.36 1.82 -13.61
N ASP A 115 7.49 2.19 -14.19
CA ASP A 115 8.12 1.40 -15.24
C ASP A 115 8.81 0.17 -14.67
N LYS A 116 9.38 0.30 -13.48
CA LYS A 116 10.02 -0.79 -12.76
C LYS A 116 9.64 -0.75 -11.29
N LYS A 117 9.51 -1.93 -10.73
CA LYS A 117 9.30 -2.08 -9.29
C LYS A 117 10.65 -2.39 -8.66
N ILE A 118 11.05 -1.57 -7.74
CA ILE A 118 12.30 -1.72 -7.02
C ILE A 118 12.02 -2.42 -5.71
N LYS A 119 12.86 -3.38 -5.40
CA LYS A 119 12.75 -4.18 -4.18
C LYS A 119 12.94 -3.37 -2.92
#